data_ee32af5e08d664849ac38880493f5a09
#
_entry.id   ee32af5e08d664849ac38880493f5a09
#
_cell.length_a   1.000
_cell.length_b   1.000
_cell.length_c   1.000
_cell.angle_alpha   90.00
_cell.angle_beta   90.00
_cell.angle_gamma   90.00
#
_symmetry.space_group_name_H-M   'P 1'
#
loop_
_entity.id
_entity.type
_entity.pdbx_description
1 polymer ?
#
loop_
_entity_poly.entity_id
_entity_poly.type
_entity_poly.pdbx_seq_one_letter_code
_entity_poly.pdbx_strand_id
1 'polypeptide(L)'
;MKLSLSTNWCNRRIESGEAIADKAMELGFDELELGFHTPADQVPGFKSRLDRIPVGSVHAYCPVPMSAPCGYPELYTLASFDEDARALARFHVKRNAEFAAEIGADTVVLHAGRVTFSGLLFARGFSSGTLRAALKAAGGDVKAKRYSKLLSKAVKTRRARGARLLDLFKREVESLIPDLERLGVVLALENMPYLEGFPDEAEMAEIGKAFPGSPVKPWFDTGHHRVREMHGWVAALAALDPELGAPLAGQPRGIHLNDVVDFDDDHLAPGFGKVDFAALAQVARASRHVVFEPCAAVSEEDLKSGLALIRSLWGEA
;
A
#
# COMPACT_ATOMS: atom_id res chain seq x y z
N MET A 1 -18.05 0.81 12.09
CA MET A 1 -16.93 0.48 11.17
C MET A 1 -15.81 -0.11 12.02
N LYS A 2 -15.27 -1.27 11.64
CA LYS A 2 -14.14 -1.89 12.34
C LYS A 2 -12.84 -1.21 11.94
N LEU A 3 -11.95 -1.02 12.91
CA LEU A 3 -10.64 -0.42 12.71
C LEU A 3 -9.55 -1.42 13.06
N SER A 4 -8.65 -1.67 12.13
CA SER A 4 -7.54 -2.62 12.27
C SER A 4 -6.24 -1.89 12.58
N LEU A 5 -5.31 -2.58 13.26
CA LEU A 5 -3.94 -2.12 13.46
C LEU A 5 -2.98 -3.01 12.68
N SER A 6 -2.12 -2.41 11.86
CA SER A 6 -1.01 -3.13 11.23
C SER A 6 0.07 -3.46 12.25
N THR A 7 0.46 -4.73 12.31
CA THR A 7 1.51 -5.21 13.23
C THR A 7 2.90 -4.66 12.89
N ASN A 8 3.08 -4.05 11.71
CA ASN A 8 4.32 -3.34 11.35
C ASN A 8 4.72 -2.29 12.38
N TRP A 9 3.73 -1.70 13.08
CA TRP A 9 3.99 -0.76 14.17
C TRP A 9 4.81 -1.33 15.32
N CYS A 10 4.61 -2.60 15.69
CA CYS A 10 5.16 -3.12 16.95
C CYS A 10 5.85 -4.49 16.88
N ASN A 11 5.75 -5.23 15.79
CA ASN A 11 6.26 -6.60 15.71
C ASN A 11 7.79 -6.75 15.88
N ARG A 12 8.55 -5.64 15.78
CA ARG A 12 9.97 -5.61 16.10
C ARG A 12 10.27 -5.28 17.57
N ARG A 13 9.25 -4.85 18.35
CA ARG A 13 9.40 -4.43 19.75
C ARG A 13 8.74 -5.41 20.72
N ILE A 14 7.70 -6.08 20.26
CA ILE A 14 6.93 -7.06 21.05
C ILE A 14 7.21 -8.44 20.46
N GLU A 15 7.78 -9.30 21.29
CA GLU A 15 8.31 -10.59 20.82
C GLU A 15 7.24 -11.62 20.45
N SER A 16 6.06 -11.59 21.09
CA SER A 16 5.03 -12.60 20.83
C SER A 16 3.80 -12.05 20.11
N GLY A 17 3.24 -12.83 19.19
CA GLY A 17 2.00 -12.49 18.50
C GLY A 17 0.81 -12.35 19.45
N GLU A 18 0.79 -13.08 20.56
CA GLU A 18 -0.21 -12.93 21.62
C GLU A 18 -0.17 -11.55 22.27
N ALA A 19 1.02 -11.11 22.67
CA ALA A 19 1.19 -9.81 23.31
C ALA A 19 0.87 -8.65 22.33
N ILE A 20 1.16 -8.81 21.03
CA ILE A 20 0.77 -7.83 19.99
C ILE A 20 -0.77 -7.78 19.87
N ALA A 21 -1.42 -8.92 19.81
CA ALA A 21 -2.88 -9.01 19.74
C ALA A 21 -3.56 -8.42 20.98
N ASP A 22 -3.07 -8.77 22.17
CA ASP A 22 -3.58 -8.23 23.44
C ASP A 22 -3.35 -6.71 23.52
N LYS A 23 -2.21 -6.19 23.05
CA LYS A 23 -1.91 -4.75 22.95
C LYS A 23 -2.86 -4.02 21.98
N ALA A 24 -3.14 -4.57 20.82
CA ALA A 24 -4.08 -3.96 19.88
C ALA A 24 -5.50 -3.83 20.49
N MET A 25 -5.97 -4.85 21.20
CA MET A 25 -7.24 -4.78 21.94
C MET A 25 -7.22 -3.74 23.06
N GLU A 26 -6.11 -3.64 23.82
CA GLU A 26 -5.93 -2.60 24.86
C GLU A 26 -6.01 -1.19 24.28
N LEU A 27 -5.47 -1.00 23.08
CA LEU A 27 -5.51 0.29 22.36
C LEU A 27 -6.89 0.57 21.78
N GLY A 28 -7.79 -0.42 21.69
CA GLY A 28 -9.16 -0.28 21.22
C GLY A 28 -9.34 -0.62 19.74
N PHE A 29 -8.43 -1.36 19.10
CA PHE A 29 -8.63 -1.86 17.75
C PHE A 29 -9.50 -3.11 17.71
N ASP A 30 -10.25 -3.27 16.63
CA ASP A 30 -11.24 -4.34 16.44
C ASP A 30 -10.67 -5.55 15.69
N GLU A 31 -9.66 -5.33 14.86
CA GLU A 31 -9.03 -6.33 13.99
C GLU A 31 -7.52 -6.04 13.86
N LEU A 32 -6.78 -7.01 13.32
CA LEU A 32 -5.38 -6.87 12.95
C LEU A 32 -5.18 -6.96 11.44
N GLU A 33 -4.15 -6.27 10.97
CA GLU A 33 -3.42 -6.65 9.77
C GLU A 33 -2.08 -7.25 10.16
N LEU A 34 -1.74 -8.43 9.64
CA LEU A 34 -0.40 -8.96 9.80
C LEU A 34 0.54 -8.35 8.75
N GLY A 35 1.44 -7.49 9.21
CA GLY A 35 2.35 -6.74 8.37
C GLY A 35 3.53 -7.57 7.86
N PHE A 36 4.20 -7.06 6.84
CA PHE A 36 5.33 -7.70 6.17
C PHE A 36 6.59 -7.88 7.05
N HIS A 37 6.61 -7.31 8.25
CA HIS A 37 7.68 -7.54 9.23
C HIS A 37 7.38 -8.68 10.20
N THR A 38 6.22 -9.31 10.13
CA THR A 38 5.81 -10.39 11.04
C THR A 38 6.66 -11.64 10.82
N PRO A 39 7.48 -12.04 11.80
CA PRO A 39 8.28 -13.26 11.70
C PRO A 39 7.41 -14.50 11.95
N ALA A 40 7.87 -15.65 11.44
CA ALA A 40 7.10 -16.89 11.50
C ALA A 40 6.83 -17.40 12.93
N ASP A 41 7.70 -17.10 13.87
CA ASP A 41 7.58 -17.50 15.28
C ASP A 41 6.51 -16.73 16.05
N GLN A 42 6.07 -15.57 15.56
CA GLN A 42 4.92 -14.84 16.13
C GLN A 42 3.56 -15.41 15.69
N VAL A 43 3.49 -16.14 14.57
CA VAL A 43 2.24 -16.64 13.99
C VAL A 43 1.41 -17.51 14.95
N PRO A 44 2.00 -18.46 15.71
CA PRO A 44 1.23 -19.24 16.68
C PRO A 44 0.53 -18.37 17.73
N GLY A 45 1.16 -17.29 18.16
CA GLY A 45 0.59 -16.34 19.11
C GLY A 45 -0.64 -15.63 18.55
N PHE A 46 -0.60 -15.15 17.31
CA PHE A 46 -1.78 -14.56 16.64
C PHE A 46 -2.90 -15.59 16.52
N LYS A 47 -2.59 -16.82 16.09
CA LYS A 47 -3.60 -17.89 15.99
C LYS A 47 -4.31 -18.18 17.32
N SER A 48 -3.61 -18.05 18.45
CA SER A 48 -4.19 -18.26 19.78
C SER A 48 -5.17 -17.17 20.22
N ARG A 49 -5.28 -16.08 19.46
CA ARG A 49 -6.13 -14.92 19.78
C ARG A 49 -7.22 -14.62 18.74
N LEU A 50 -7.33 -15.42 17.68
CA LEU A 50 -8.29 -15.18 16.59
C LEU A 50 -9.75 -15.13 17.03
N ASP A 51 -10.10 -15.79 18.11
CA ASP A 51 -11.44 -15.76 18.72
C ASP A 51 -11.75 -14.42 19.41
N ARG A 52 -10.72 -13.65 19.77
CA ARG A 52 -10.83 -12.36 20.47
C ARG A 52 -10.59 -11.17 19.56
N ILE A 53 -9.60 -11.26 18.68
CA ILE A 53 -9.28 -10.24 17.70
C ILE A 53 -8.94 -10.92 16.37
N PRO A 54 -9.80 -10.82 15.35
CA PRO A 54 -9.55 -11.46 14.05
C PRO A 54 -8.46 -10.72 13.25
N VAL A 55 -7.88 -11.44 12.30
CA VAL A 55 -7.01 -10.86 11.29
C VAL A 55 -7.84 -10.61 10.04
N GLY A 56 -7.98 -9.35 9.62
CA GLY A 56 -8.76 -8.96 8.44
C GLY A 56 -7.94 -9.03 7.15
N SER A 57 -6.68 -8.60 7.21
CA SER A 57 -5.77 -8.57 6.07
C SER A 57 -4.35 -9.02 6.43
N VAL A 58 -3.60 -9.38 5.40
CA VAL A 58 -2.19 -9.74 5.48
C VAL A 58 -1.42 -8.89 4.48
N HIS A 59 -0.43 -8.14 4.92
CA HIS A 59 0.44 -7.39 4.01
C HIS A 59 1.58 -8.29 3.51
N ALA A 60 1.70 -8.46 2.20
CA ALA A 60 2.74 -9.28 1.61
C ALA A 60 4.16 -8.66 1.87
N TYR A 61 5.13 -9.44 2.23
CA TYR A 61 5.13 -10.91 2.31
C TYR A 61 5.18 -11.36 3.76
N CYS A 62 4.05 -11.83 4.27
CA CYS A 62 3.86 -12.25 5.65
C CYS A 62 3.44 -13.74 5.72
N PRO A 63 3.98 -14.54 6.66
CA PRO A 63 5.13 -14.21 7.50
C PRO A 63 6.40 -14.03 6.65
N VAL A 64 7.40 -13.34 7.23
CA VAL A 64 8.68 -13.11 6.56
C VAL A 64 9.22 -14.42 5.98
N PRO A 65 9.47 -14.50 4.66
CA PRO A 65 10.00 -15.71 4.05
C PRO A 65 11.35 -16.12 4.62
N MET A 66 11.56 -17.40 4.91
CA MET A 66 12.83 -17.91 5.47
C MET A 66 14.07 -17.60 4.61
N SER A 67 13.87 -17.37 3.31
CA SER A 67 14.93 -16.97 2.38
C SER A 67 15.31 -15.50 2.45
N ALA A 68 14.52 -14.68 3.17
CA ALA A 68 14.74 -13.24 3.27
C ALA A 68 15.45 -12.90 4.60
N PRO A 69 16.42 -11.97 4.60
CA PRO A 69 17.12 -11.55 5.82
C PRO A 69 16.21 -10.71 6.74
N CYS A 70 15.18 -10.09 6.19
CA CYS A 70 14.17 -9.30 6.93
C CYS A 70 12.91 -9.16 6.06
N GLY A 71 11.81 -8.75 6.71
CA GLY A 71 10.57 -8.39 6.00
C GLY A 71 10.75 -7.08 5.23
N TYR A 72 10.23 -7.06 4.02
CA TYR A 72 10.17 -5.89 3.17
C TYR A 72 9.01 -6.05 2.16
N PRO A 73 8.19 -5.01 1.92
CA PRO A 73 6.97 -5.18 1.13
C PRO A 73 7.22 -5.40 -0.37
N GLU A 74 8.41 -5.08 -0.87
CA GLU A 74 8.82 -5.30 -2.25
C GLU A 74 9.93 -6.36 -2.38
N LEU A 75 9.94 -7.38 -1.50
CA LEU A 75 10.89 -8.51 -1.59
C LEU A 75 10.82 -9.20 -2.96
N TYR A 76 9.62 -9.35 -3.47
CA TYR A 76 9.34 -9.97 -4.76
C TYR A 76 8.33 -9.09 -5.50
N THR A 77 8.57 -8.82 -6.78
CA THR A 77 7.75 -7.89 -7.56
C THR A 77 7.12 -8.57 -8.76
N LEU A 78 5.78 -8.62 -8.79
CA LEU A 78 5.02 -9.11 -9.96
C LEU A 78 5.19 -8.16 -11.17
N ALA A 79 5.35 -6.85 -10.90
CA ALA A 79 5.61 -5.85 -11.92
C ALA A 79 7.10 -5.77 -12.23
N SER A 80 7.61 -6.73 -12.97
CA SER A 80 9.00 -6.80 -13.42
C SER A 80 9.09 -7.15 -14.89
N PHE A 81 10.14 -6.69 -15.59
CA PHE A 81 10.49 -7.15 -16.93
C PHE A 81 11.23 -8.49 -16.92
N ASP A 82 11.76 -8.89 -15.77
CA ASP A 82 12.45 -10.16 -15.55
C ASP A 82 11.44 -11.28 -15.26
N GLU A 83 11.44 -12.33 -16.06
CA GLU A 83 10.51 -13.46 -15.93
C GLU A 83 10.78 -14.27 -14.66
N ASP A 84 12.05 -14.51 -14.30
CA ASP A 84 12.40 -15.26 -13.10
C ASP A 84 11.94 -14.52 -11.84
N ALA A 85 12.10 -13.18 -11.82
CA ALA A 85 11.58 -12.35 -10.75
C ALA A 85 10.05 -12.43 -10.65
N ARG A 86 9.32 -12.41 -11.76
CA ARG A 86 7.86 -12.58 -11.76
C ARG A 86 7.43 -13.97 -11.30
N ALA A 87 8.12 -15.02 -11.76
CA ALA A 87 7.83 -16.40 -11.34
C ALA A 87 8.00 -16.59 -9.83
N LEU A 88 9.07 -16.03 -9.26
CA LEU A 88 9.31 -16.03 -7.83
C LEU A 88 8.23 -15.24 -7.07
N ALA A 89 7.85 -14.08 -7.59
CA ALA A 89 6.79 -13.26 -7.00
C ALA A 89 5.43 -14.00 -7.02
N ARG A 90 5.06 -14.64 -8.14
CA ARG A 90 3.84 -15.49 -8.22
C ARG A 90 3.82 -16.57 -7.15
N PHE A 91 4.95 -17.28 -6.98
CA PHE A 91 5.07 -18.32 -5.95
C PHE A 91 4.78 -17.74 -4.56
N HIS A 92 5.41 -16.63 -4.20
CA HIS A 92 5.24 -16.05 -2.87
C HIS A 92 3.86 -15.41 -2.67
N VAL A 93 3.24 -14.80 -3.70
CA VAL A 93 1.87 -14.30 -3.62
C VAL A 93 0.87 -15.44 -3.37
N LYS A 94 1.01 -16.58 -4.05
CA LYS A 94 0.19 -17.78 -3.78
C LYS A 94 0.36 -18.27 -2.33
N ARG A 95 1.59 -18.34 -1.83
CA ARG A 95 1.86 -18.71 -0.43
C ARG A 95 1.23 -17.74 0.57
N ASN A 96 1.24 -16.44 0.26
CA ASN A 96 0.59 -15.43 1.10
C ASN A 96 -0.94 -15.55 1.07
N ALA A 97 -1.54 -15.85 -0.09
CA ALA A 97 -2.97 -16.11 -0.19
C ALA A 97 -3.39 -17.38 0.60
N GLU A 98 -2.59 -18.45 0.53
CA GLU A 98 -2.79 -19.65 1.35
C GLU A 98 -2.71 -19.34 2.85
N PHE A 99 -1.71 -18.57 3.26
CA PHE A 99 -1.55 -18.15 4.65
C PHE A 99 -2.70 -17.24 5.11
N ALA A 100 -3.13 -16.28 4.29
CA ALA A 100 -4.29 -15.44 4.59
C ALA A 100 -5.54 -16.30 4.84
N ALA A 101 -5.85 -17.24 3.95
CA ALA A 101 -6.96 -18.18 4.13
C ALA A 101 -6.82 -19.03 5.42
N GLU A 102 -5.60 -19.51 5.71
CA GLU A 102 -5.30 -20.31 6.91
C GLU A 102 -5.58 -19.55 8.21
N ILE A 103 -5.27 -18.25 8.27
CA ILE A 103 -5.46 -17.40 9.46
C ILE A 103 -6.83 -16.73 9.50
N GLY A 104 -7.67 -16.96 8.50
CA GLY A 104 -9.02 -16.40 8.41
C GLY A 104 -9.09 -14.98 7.84
N ALA A 105 -7.99 -14.46 7.28
CA ALA A 105 -7.98 -13.19 6.56
C ALA A 105 -8.53 -13.37 5.13
N ASP A 106 -9.26 -12.38 4.63
CA ASP A 106 -9.88 -12.42 3.31
C ASP A 106 -9.16 -11.53 2.27
N THR A 107 -8.03 -10.93 2.65
CA THR A 107 -7.32 -9.97 1.80
C THR A 107 -5.81 -10.06 1.99
N VAL A 108 -5.07 -10.06 0.87
CA VAL A 108 -3.61 -9.86 0.82
C VAL A 108 -3.33 -8.50 0.19
N VAL A 109 -2.69 -7.59 0.92
CA VAL A 109 -2.20 -6.31 0.41
C VAL A 109 -0.84 -6.50 -0.23
N LEU A 110 -0.63 -5.94 -1.42
CA LEU A 110 0.59 -6.13 -2.20
C LEU A 110 1.11 -4.84 -2.81
N HIS A 111 2.41 -4.56 -2.58
CA HIS A 111 3.20 -3.68 -3.44
C HIS A 111 3.59 -4.45 -4.71
N ALA A 112 2.96 -4.15 -5.85
CA ALA A 112 3.16 -4.95 -7.05
C ALA A 112 4.54 -4.74 -7.69
N GLY A 113 5.18 -3.58 -7.46
CA GLY A 113 6.53 -3.27 -7.93
C GLY A 113 6.70 -1.86 -8.47
N ARG A 114 7.69 -1.66 -9.36
CA ARG A 114 8.08 -0.32 -9.85
C ARG A 114 8.36 -0.28 -11.34
N VAL A 115 7.99 0.84 -11.96
CA VAL A 115 8.43 1.20 -13.31
C VAL A 115 9.83 1.82 -13.24
N THR A 116 10.85 1.10 -13.69
CA THR A 116 12.23 1.60 -13.64
C THR A 116 12.48 2.66 -14.71
N PHE A 117 13.17 3.75 -14.35
CA PHE A 117 13.68 4.73 -15.28
C PHE A 117 15.07 4.29 -15.78
N SER A 118 15.17 3.85 -17.03
CA SER A 118 16.44 3.53 -17.67
C SER A 118 16.46 4.04 -19.11
N GLY A 119 17.62 4.46 -19.61
CA GLY A 119 17.81 4.86 -20.99
C GLY A 119 18.46 6.25 -21.16
N LEU A 120 18.69 6.66 -22.45
CA LEU A 120 19.37 7.90 -22.86
C LEU A 120 18.81 9.21 -22.26
N LEU A 121 17.54 9.21 -21.81
CA LEU A 121 16.85 10.40 -21.32
C LEU A 121 17.00 10.64 -19.82
N PHE A 122 17.38 9.60 -19.06
CA PHE A 122 17.65 9.70 -17.64
C PHE A 122 18.99 9.04 -17.33
N ALA A 123 19.85 9.77 -16.63
CA ALA A 123 21.09 9.20 -16.11
C ALA A 123 20.80 8.02 -15.18
N ARG A 124 21.76 7.11 -15.03
CA ARG A 124 21.68 6.04 -14.03
C ARG A 124 21.38 6.67 -12.66
N GLY A 125 20.35 6.12 -11.96
CA GLY A 125 19.97 6.58 -10.63
C GLY A 125 18.88 7.65 -10.58
N PHE A 126 18.22 7.99 -11.71
CA PHE A 126 17.01 8.82 -11.63
C PHE A 126 15.86 8.06 -10.94
N SER A 127 15.25 8.71 -9.97
CA SER A 127 14.15 8.16 -9.17
C SER A 127 13.27 9.30 -8.63
N SER A 128 12.18 8.96 -7.92
CA SER A 128 11.40 9.92 -7.15
C SER A 128 12.25 10.68 -6.13
N GLY A 129 13.31 10.09 -5.59
CA GLY A 129 14.29 10.79 -4.76
C GLY A 129 14.96 11.96 -5.47
N THR A 130 15.23 11.84 -6.79
CA THR A 130 15.76 12.95 -7.63
C THR A 130 14.73 14.07 -7.76
N LEU A 131 13.45 13.72 -7.97
CA LEU A 131 12.35 14.69 -8.03
C LEU A 131 12.18 15.39 -6.67
N ARG A 132 12.19 14.65 -5.58
CA ARG A 132 12.10 15.19 -4.22
C ARG A 132 13.23 16.17 -3.91
N ALA A 133 14.47 15.81 -4.23
CA ALA A 133 15.60 16.71 -4.05
C ALA A 133 15.46 18.01 -4.89
N ALA A 134 14.98 17.89 -6.14
CA ALA A 134 14.72 19.05 -6.99
C ALA A 134 13.58 19.93 -6.46
N LEU A 135 12.53 19.33 -5.88
CA LEU A 135 11.41 20.06 -5.26
C LEU A 135 11.86 20.78 -3.99
N LYS A 136 12.61 20.11 -3.12
CA LYS A 136 13.19 20.73 -1.92
C LYS A 136 14.10 21.91 -2.28
N ALA A 137 14.93 21.77 -3.33
CA ALA A 137 15.75 22.85 -3.84
C ALA A 137 14.96 24.03 -4.46
N ALA A 138 13.71 23.79 -4.85
CA ALA A 138 12.77 24.79 -5.33
C ALA A 138 11.89 25.39 -4.20
N GLY A 139 12.22 25.10 -2.93
CA GLY A 139 11.44 25.58 -1.78
C GLY A 139 10.02 24.99 -1.71
N GLY A 140 9.81 23.82 -2.27
CA GLY A 140 8.48 23.18 -2.34
C GLY A 140 7.57 23.69 -3.45
N ASP A 141 8.04 24.62 -4.30
CA ASP A 141 7.23 25.15 -5.41
C ASP A 141 7.17 24.16 -6.60
N VAL A 142 6.08 23.42 -6.70
CA VAL A 142 5.81 22.47 -7.81
C VAL A 142 5.72 23.15 -9.18
N LYS A 143 5.48 24.48 -9.22
CA LYS A 143 5.41 25.29 -10.44
C LYS A 143 6.77 25.82 -10.86
N ALA A 144 7.82 25.70 -10.03
CA ALA A 144 9.16 26.12 -10.36
C ALA A 144 9.60 25.52 -11.69
N LYS A 145 10.03 26.37 -12.63
CA LYS A 145 10.31 26.00 -14.03
C LYS A 145 11.23 24.79 -14.20
N ARG A 146 12.26 24.68 -13.35
CA ARG A 146 13.21 23.55 -13.38
C ARG A 146 12.51 22.24 -12.93
N TYR A 147 11.76 22.30 -11.83
CA TYR A 147 11.06 21.15 -11.29
C TYR A 147 9.94 20.68 -12.24
N SER A 148 9.07 21.57 -12.68
CA SER A 148 7.94 21.23 -13.55
C SER A 148 8.38 20.62 -14.89
N LYS A 149 9.50 21.12 -15.48
CA LYS A 149 10.09 20.53 -16.68
C LYS A 149 10.62 19.11 -16.42
N LEU A 150 11.27 18.89 -15.27
CA LEU A 150 11.79 17.57 -14.88
C LEU A 150 10.64 16.60 -14.63
N LEU A 151 9.64 17.03 -13.88
CA LEU A 151 8.44 16.25 -13.58
C LEU A 151 7.68 15.84 -14.85
N SER A 152 7.41 16.78 -15.76
CA SER A 152 6.74 16.49 -17.03
C SER A 152 7.46 15.42 -17.86
N LYS A 153 8.80 15.49 -17.90
CA LYS A 153 9.62 14.47 -18.57
C LYS A 153 9.53 13.11 -17.88
N ALA A 154 9.61 13.09 -16.55
CA ALA A 154 9.54 11.88 -15.75
C ALA A 154 8.18 11.17 -15.91
N VAL A 155 7.08 11.90 -15.81
CA VAL A 155 5.72 11.38 -15.97
C VAL A 155 5.51 10.76 -17.35
N LYS A 156 5.92 11.45 -18.43
CA LYS A 156 5.82 10.89 -19.79
C LYS A 156 6.61 9.60 -19.97
N THR A 157 7.82 9.54 -19.41
CA THR A 157 8.65 8.32 -19.48
C THR A 157 8.07 7.19 -18.67
N ARG A 158 7.59 7.48 -17.45
CA ARG A 158 6.94 6.51 -16.57
C ARG A 158 5.74 5.87 -17.28
N ARG A 159 4.88 6.67 -17.89
CA ARG A 159 3.70 6.16 -18.62
C ARG A 159 4.07 5.26 -19.80
N ALA A 160 5.02 5.70 -20.65
CA ALA A 160 5.44 4.89 -21.79
C ALA A 160 6.01 3.52 -21.39
N ARG A 161 6.70 3.47 -20.25
CA ARG A 161 7.26 2.21 -19.70
C ARG A 161 6.23 1.41 -18.93
N GLY A 162 5.36 2.07 -18.18
CA GLY A 162 4.27 1.45 -17.43
C GLY A 162 3.32 0.68 -18.33
N ALA A 163 2.96 1.22 -19.49
CA ALA A 163 2.11 0.54 -20.47
C ALA A 163 2.68 -0.83 -20.90
N ARG A 164 4.00 -0.92 -21.11
CA ARG A 164 4.64 -2.20 -21.45
C ARG A 164 4.69 -3.18 -20.26
N LEU A 165 4.84 -2.66 -19.05
CA LEU A 165 4.84 -3.46 -17.84
C LEU A 165 3.44 -3.98 -17.53
N LEU A 166 2.41 -3.18 -17.81
CA LEU A 166 1.02 -3.53 -17.60
C LEU A 166 0.59 -4.80 -18.36
N ASP A 167 1.04 -4.96 -19.60
CA ASP A 167 0.73 -6.17 -20.39
C ASP A 167 1.34 -7.44 -19.77
N LEU A 168 2.55 -7.33 -19.24
CA LEU A 168 3.18 -8.43 -18.51
C LEU A 168 2.45 -8.70 -17.19
N PHE A 169 2.15 -7.66 -16.44
CA PHE A 169 1.46 -7.75 -15.15
C PHE A 169 0.05 -8.37 -15.29
N LYS A 170 -0.70 -8.02 -16.33
CA LYS A 170 -2.01 -8.64 -16.60
C LYS A 170 -1.92 -10.16 -16.74
N ARG A 171 -0.87 -10.70 -17.34
CA ARG A 171 -0.66 -12.16 -17.43
C ARG A 171 -0.40 -12.79 -16.06
N GLU A 172 0.33 -12.08 -15.20
CA GLU A 172 0.57 -12.53 -13.82
C GLU A 172 -0.75 -12.57 -13.03
N VAL A 173 -1.53 -11.51 -13.12
CA VAL A 173 -2.87 -11.44 -12.50
C VAL A 173 -3.77 -12.58 -12.99
N GLU A 174 -3.88 -12.77 -14.30
CA GLU A 174 -4.68 -13.85 -14.89
C GLU A 174 -4.29 -15.23 -14.33
N SER A 175 -3.00 -15.47 -14.16
CA SER A 175 -2.50 -16.74 -13.62
C SER A 175 -2.78 -16.96 -12.14
N LEU A 176 -3.04 -15.88 -11.37
CA LEU A 176 -3.30 -15.92 -9.93
C LEU A 176 -4.79 -16.03 -9.60
N ILE A 177 -5.68 -15.55 -10.47
CA ILE A 177 -7.13 -15.50 -10.23
C ILE A 177 -7.71 -16.84 -9.79
N PRO A 178 -7.43 -17.98 -10.43
CA PRO A 178 -8.03 -19.26 -10.02
C PRO A 178 -7.65 -19.68 -8.58
N ASP A 179 -6.43 -19.41 -8.15
CA ASP A 179 -6.01 -19.72 -6.78
C ASP A 179 -6.65 -18.78 -5.77
N LEU A 180 -6.75 -17.49 -6.08
CA LEU A 180 -7.39 -16.48 -5.23
C LEU A 180 -8.90 -16.79 -5.05
N GLU A 181 -9.60 -17.14 -6.12
CA GLU A 181 -11.01 -17.54 -6.08
C GLU A 181 -11.22 -18.81 -5.26
N ARG A 182 -10.39 -19.83 -5.46
CA ARG A 182 -10.45 -21.10 -4.70
C ARG A 182 -10.23 -20.88 -3.20
N LEU A 183 -9.36 -19.94 -2.84
CA LEU A 183 -9.06 -19.61 -1.44
C LEU A 183 -10.04 -18.60 -0.83
N GLY A 184 -10.87 -17.93 -1.64
CA GLY A 184 -11.74 -16.86 -1.19
C GLY A 184 -10.99 -15.60 -0.74
N VAL A 185 -9.78 -15.37 -1.29
CA VAL A 185 -8.89 -14.27 -0.90
C VAL A 185 -8.81 -13.23 -2.01
N VAL A 186 -8.88 -11.96 -1.64
CA VAL A 186 -8.68 -10.81 -2.53
C VAL A 186 -7.22 -10.39 -2.51
N LEU A 187 -6.62 -10.22 -3.69
CA LEU A 187 -5.34 -9.56 -3.86
C LEU A 187 -5.57 -8.05 -4.04
N ALA A 188 -5.16 -7.26 -3.08
CA ALA A 188 -5.36 -5.82 -3.07
C ALA A 188 -4.05 -5.10 -3.43
N LEU A 189 -4.06 -4.35 -4.53
CA LEU A 189 -2.87 -3.66 -5.06
C LEU A 189 -2.80 -2.25 -4.50
N GLU A 190 -1.73 -1.92 -3.80
CA GLU A 190 -1.57 -0.67 -3.10
C GLU A 190 -0.97 0.44 -3.97
N ASN A 191 -1.48 1.67 -3.82
CA ASN A 191 -0.87 2.86 -4.41
C ASN A 191 0.40 3.25 -3.65
N MET A 192 1.47 3.54 -4.38
CA MET A 192 2.80 3.76 -3.82
C MET A 192 3.13 5.25 -3.65
N PRO A 193 4.00 5.64 -2.67
CA PRO A 193 4.35 7.04 -2.40
C PRO A 193 5.39 7.63 -3.39
N TYR A 194 5.71 6.94 -4.47
CA TYR A 194 6.70 7.36 -5.46
C TYR A 194 6.17 7.25 -6.89
N LEU A 195 6.73 8.08 -7.79
CA LEU A 195 6.29 8.15 -9.19
C LEU A 195 6.50 6.83 -9.94
N GLU A 196 7.51 6.05 -9.59
CA GLU A 196 7.80 4.74 -10.15
C GLU A 196 6.80 3.66 -9.72
N GLY A 197 6.01 3.92 -8.68
CA GLY A 197 5.05 2.95 -8.15
C GLY A 197 4.14 2.36 -9.24
N PHE A 198 3.90 1.05 -9.15
CA PHE A 198 3.04 0.33 -10.08
C PHE A 198 2.08 -0.58 -9.27
N PRO A 199 0.78 -0.60 -9.63
CA PRO A 199 0.14 0.23 -10.64
C PRO A 199 -0.12 1.67 -10.16
N ASP A 200 -0.22 2.63 -11.10
CA ASP A 200 -0.88 3.91 -10.83
C ASP A 200 -2.40 3.78 -11.01
N GLU A 201 -3.13 4.85 -10.75
CA GLU A 201 -4.60 4.85 -10.79
C GLU A 201 -5.15 4.45 -12.16
N ALA A 202 -4.49 4.87 -13.25
CA ALA A 202 -4.91 4.51 -14.60
C ALA A 202 -4.63 3.04 -14.92
N GLU A 203 -3.45 2.56 -14.52
CA GLU A 203 -3.09 1.16 -14.69
C GLU A 203 -4.01 0.25 -13.87
N MET A 204 -4.41 0.70 -12.66
CA MET A 204 -5.38 -0.01 -11.83
C MET A 204 -6.76 -0.07 -12.51
N ALA A 205 -7.21 1.03 -13.12
CA ALA A 205 -8.45 1.04 -13.90
C ALA A 205 -8.40 0.06 -15.08
N GLU A 206 -7.27 -0.01 -15.79
CA GLU A 206 -7.09 -0.95 -16.89
C GLU A 206 -7.04 -2.42 -16.43
N ILE A 207 -6.49 -2.70 -15.24
CA ILE A 207 -6.54 -4.03 -14.63
C ILE A 207 -8.00 -4.40 -14.30
N GLY A 208 -8.76 -3.49 -13.69
CA GLY A 208 -10.17 -3.69 -13.37
C GLY A 208 -11.05 -3.93 -14.60
N LYS A 209 -10.78 -3.21 -15.70
CA LYS A 209 -11.47 -3.43 -16.99
C LYS A 209 -11.12 -4.78 -17.63
N ALA A 210 -9.86 -5.21 -17.52
CA ALA A 210 -9.39 -6.48 -18.08
C ALA A 210 -9.96 -7.69 -17.32
N PHE A 211 -10.18 -7.57 -16.02
CA PHE A 211 -10.63 -8.66 -15.15
C PHE A 211 -11.86 -8.26 -14.32
N PRO A 212 -13.02 -8.02 -14.97
CA PRO A 212 -14.22 -7.59 -14.26
C PRO A 212 -14.69 -8.68 -13.28
N GLY A 213 -14.99 -8.27 -12.05
CA GLY A 213 -15.44 -9.19 -11.00
C GLY A 213 -14.36 -10.05 -10.35
N SER A 214 -13.10 -9.99 -10.83
CA SER A 214 -12.01 -10.78 -10.28
C SER A 214 -11.69 -10.40 -8.81
N PRO A 215 -11.02 -11.29 -8.06
CA PRO A 215 -10.55 -11.02 -6.71
C PRO A 215 -9.28 -10.13 -6.67
N VAL A 216 -9.07 -9.27 -7.69
CA VAL A 216 -7.98 -8.29 -7.70
C VAL A 216 -8.60 -6.90 -7.60
N LYS A 217 -8.24 -6.14 -6.56
CA LYS A 217 -8.86 -4.86 -6.19
C LYS A 217 -7.81 -3.81 -5.86
N PRO A 218 -8.14 -2.51 -5.94
CA PRO A 218 -7.27 -1.47 -5.41
C PRO A 218 -7.24 -1.50 -3.88
N TRP A 219 -6.11 -1.08 -3.32
CA TRP A 219 -5.93 -0.72 -1.93
C TRP A 219 -5.43 0.71 -1.86
N PHE A 220 -6.00 1.53 -0.97
CA PHE A 220 -5.70 2.95 -0.92
C PHE A 220 -4.94 3.30 0.35
N ASP A 221 -3.69 3.73 0.18
CA ASP A 221 -2.91 4.33 1.27
C ASP A 221 -3.00 5.85 1.23
N THR A 222 -3.39 6.45 2.37
CA THR A 222 -3.70 7.87 2.51
C THR A 222 -2.44 8.74 2.49
N GLY A 223 -1.39 8.31 3.17
CA GLY A 223 -0.12 9.02 3.22
C GLY A 223 0.60 8.96 1.88
N HIS A 224 0.65 7.77 1.24
CA HIS A 224 1.20 7.60 -0.09
C HIS A 224 0.53 8.54 -1.10
N HIS A 225 -0.80 8.61 -1.08
CA HIS A 225 -1.53 9.53 -1.97
C HIS A 225 -1.18 10.99 -1.67
N ARG A 226 -1.14 11.37 -0.38
CA ARG A 226 -0.82 12.74 0.03
C ARG A 226 0.59 13.15 -0.38
N VAL A 227 1.58 12.28 -0.25
CA VAL A 227 2.95 12.50 -0.75
C VAL A 227 2.93 12.80 -2.25
N ARG A 228 2.18 12.01 -3.04
CA ARG A 228 2.07 12.22 -4.50
C ARG A 228 1.40 13.54 -4.86
N GLU A 229 0.36 13.95 -4.12
CA GLU A 229 -0.27 15.27 -4.29
C GLU A 229 0.74 16.40 -4.02
N MET A 230 1.44 16.34 -2.89
CA MET A 230 2.42 17.37 -2.51
C MET A 230 3.57 17.50 -3.51
N HIS A 231 3.95 16.40 -4.16
CA HIS A 231 4.92 16.43 -5.26
C HIS A 231 4.34 16.94 -6.60
N GLY A 232 3.02 17.13 -6.70
CA GLY A 232 2.34 17.50 -7.92
C GLY A 232 2.26 16.38 -8.98
N TRP A 233 2.50 15.13 -8.60
CA TRP A 233 2.49 14.00 -9.54
C TRP A 233 1.09 13.69 -10.01
N VAL A 234 0.11 13.68 -9.12
CA VAL A 234 -1.31 13.46 -9.46
C VAL A 234 -1.79 14.51 -10.45
N ALA A 235 -1.53 15.81 -10.20
CA ALA A 235 -1.88 16.89 -11.11
C ALA A 235 -1.17 16.80 -12.48
N ALA A 236 0.09 16.34 -12.50
CA ALA A 236 0.83 16.16 -13.75
C ALA A 236 0.30 14.99 -14.59
N LEU A 237 -0.19 13.92 -13.95
CA LEU A 237 -0.88 12.81 -14.62
C LEU A 237 -2.22 13.28 -15.18
N ALA A 238 -3.04 13.98 -14.38
CA ALA A 238 -4.31 14.53 -14.80
C ALA A 238 -4.20 15.51 -15.99
N ALA A 239 -3.11 16.26 -16.09
CA ALA A 239 -2.84 17.15 -17.20
C ALA A 239 -2.54 16.40 -18.52
N LEU A 240 -2.11 15.15 -18.46
CA LEU A 240 -1.94 14.31 -19.65
C LEU A 240 -3.25 13.65 -20.10
N ASP A 241 -4.07 13.28 -19.14
CA ASP A 241 -5.36 12.63 -19.36
C ASP A 241 -6.24 12.87 -18.11
N PRO A 242 -7.38 13.56 -18.21
CA PRO A 242 -8.24 13.85 -17.06
C PRO A 242 -8.73 12.59 -16.32
N GLU A 243 -8.89 11.46 -16.99
CA GLU A 243 -9.28 10.20 -16.35
C GLU A 243 -8.20 9.66 -15.40
N LEU A 244 -6.94 10.07 -15.59
CA LEU A 244 -5.82 9.67 -14.75
C LEU A 244 -5.73 10.43 -13.42
N GLY A 245 -6.40 11.56 -13.32
CA GLY A 245 -6.46 12.37 -12.10
C GLY A 245 -7.60 11.97 -11.14
N ALA A 246 -8.42 10.99 -11.51
CA ALA A 246 -9.44 10.47 -10.63
C ALA A 246 -8.75 9.73 -9.46
N PRO A 247 -8.97 10.12 -8.19
CA PRO A 247 -8.19 9.62 -7.06
C PRO A 247 -8.36 8.12 -6.77
N LEU A 248 -9.36 7.46 -7.37
CA LEU A 248 -9.61 6.03 -7.17
C LEU A 248 -10.36 5.48 -8.38
N ALA A 249 -9.66 4.71 -9.18
CA ALA A 249 -10.29 3.89 -10.21
C ALA A 249 -11.05 2.71 -9.56
N GLY A 250 -12.26 2.97 -9.10
CA GLY A 250 -13.10 2.01 -8.41
C GLY A 250 -13.03 2.12 -6.88
N GLN A 251 -13.91 1.37 -6.21
CA GLN A 251 -13.95 1.32 -4.76
C GLN A 251 -12.80 0.46 -4.24
N PRO A 252 -11.93 0.95 -3.35
CA PRO A 252 -10.84 0.14 -2.81
C PRO A 252 -11.38 -0.99 -1.93
N ARG A 253 -10.65 -2.11 -1.91
CA ARG A 253 -10.92 -3.22 -0.99
C ARG A 253 -10.71 -2.79 0.45
N GLY A 254 -9.67 -1.98 0.68
CA GLY A 254 -9.33 -1.44 1.97
C GLY A 254 -8.52 -0.16 1.85
N ILE A 255 -8.26 0.44 3.00
CA ILE A 255 -7.56 1.71 3.13
C ILE A 255 -6.54 1.60 4.26
N HIS A 256 -5.29 2.00 4.00
CA HIS A 256 -4.30 2.30 5.01
C HIS A 256 -4.43 3.75 5.48
N LEU A 257 -4.48 3.92 6.79
CA LEU A 257 -4.52 5.21 7.46
C LEU A 257 -3.16 5.49 8.07
N ASN A 258 -2.46 6.39 7.46
CA ASN A 258 -1.27 7.04 8.01
C ASN A 258 -1.25 8.50 7.57
N ASP A 259 -0.50 9.32 8.27
CA ASP A 259 -0.40 10.75 8.02
C ASP A 259 1.04 11.14 7.68
N VAL A 260 1.19 12.26 6.98
CA VAL A 260 2.48 12.77 6.52
C VAL A 260 2.55 14.29 6.67
N VAL A 261 3.70 14.82 7.06
CA VAL A 261 3.88 16.26 7.26
C VAL A 261 4.59 16.93 6.09
N ASP A 262 5.46 16.20 5.35
CA ASP A 262 6.28 16.76 4.30
C ASP A 262 6.28 15.85 3.05
N PHE A 263 7.26 15.97 2.20
CA PHE A 263 7.41 15.21 0.95
C PHE A 263 7.92 13.77 1.14
N ASP A 264 7.99 13.33 2.40
CA ASP A 264 8.44 12.01 2.78
C ASP A 264 7.26 11.15 3.23
N ASP A 265 7.43 9.86 3.15
CA ASP A 265 6.45 8.86 3.59
C ASP A 265 6.70 8.59 5.08
N ASP A 266 6.03 9.39 5.93
CA ASP A 266 6.34 9.44 7.37
C ASP A 266 5.62 8.36 8.18
N HIS A 267 4.48 7.84 7.68
CA HIS A 267 3.60 6.92 8.40
C HIS A 267 3.28 7.36 9.85
N LEU A 268 2.89 8.62 10.03
CA LEU A 268 2.44 9.14 11.32
C LEU A 268 1.04 8.63 11.66
N ALA A 269 0.64 8.74 12.93
CA ALA A 269 -0.75 8.50 13.31
C ALA A 269 -1.68 9.54 12.65
N PRO A 270 -2.95 9.18 12.31
CA PRO A 270 -3.93 10.13 11.78
C PRO A 270 -4.10 11.37 12.67
N GLY A 271 -4.06 12.56 12.07
CA GLY A 271 -4.19 13.85 12.74
C GLY A 271 -2.86 14.52 13.11
N PHE A 272 -1.73 13.88 12.82
CA PHE A 272 -0.40 14.42 13.10
C PHE A 272 0.30 14.99 11.85
N GLY A 273 -0.38 15.03 10.71
CA GLY A 273 0.15 15.54 9.45
C GLY A 273 -0.86 16.37 8.65
N LYS A 274 -0.89 16.14 7.35
CA LYS A 274 -1.61 16.97 6.36
C LYS A 274 -2.66 16.20 5.55
N VAL A 275 -2.98 14.96 5.91
CA VAL A 275 -4.05 14.20 5.26
C VAL A 275 -5.41 14.72 5.71
N ASP A 276 -6.31 14.98 4.77
CA ASP A 276 -7.70 15.36 5.08
C ASP A 276 -8.56 14.10 5.28
N PHE A 277 -8.53 13.54 6.47
CA PHE A 277 -9.33 12.36 6.80
C PHE A 277 -10.83 12.61 6.75
N ALA A 278 -11.31 13.84 6.95
CA ALA A 278 -12.74 14.14 6.83
C ALA A 278 -13.25 13.91 5.40
N ALA A 279 -12.47 14.30 4.40
CA ALA A 279 -12.79 14.08 3.00
C ALA A 279 -12.82 12.59 2.60
N LEU A 280 -12.14 11.73 3.35
CA LEU A 280 -12.03 10.28 3.06
C LEU A 280 -13.16 9.43 3.68
N ALA A 281 -14.06 10.03 4.48
CA ALA A 281 -15.08 9.30 5.22
C ALA A 281 -15.95 8.39 4.32
N GLN A 282 -16.33 8.85 3.13
CA GLN A 282 -17.16 8.07 2.21
C GLN A 282 -16.40 6.86 1.67
N VAL A 283 -15.13 7.05 1.29
CA VAL A 283 -14.27 5.97 0.78
C VAL A 283 -14.05 4.91 1.85
N ALA A 284 -13.74 5.34 3.08
CA ALA A 284 -13.51 4.46 4.21
C ALA A 284 -14.75 3.61 4.56
N ARG A 285 -15.95 4.23 4.60
CA ARG A 285 -17.20 3.51 4.87
C ARG A 285 -17.55 2.49 3.78
N ALA A 286 -17.10 2.72 2.56
CA ALA A 286 -17.32 1.83 1.44
C ALA A 286 -16.24 0.72 1.36
N SER A 287 -15.12 0.87 2.07
CA SER A 287 -14.03 -0.10 2.12
C SER A 287 -14.34 -1.26 3.09
N ARG A 288 -13.88 -2.47 2.75
CA ARG A 288 -14.02 -3.65 3.61
C ARG A 288 -13.09 -3.58 4.83
N HIS A 289 -11.90 -3.04 4.65
CA HIS A 289 -10.89 -2.91 5.69
C HIS A 289 -10.45 -1.47 5.85
N VAL A 290 -10.28 -1.05 7.10
CA VAL A 290 -9.73 0.26 7.47
C VAL A 290 -8.60 0.02 8.46
N VAL A 291 -7.37 0.19 8.03
CA VAL A 291 -6.18 -0.26 8.77
C VAL A 291 -5.31 0.94 9.11
N PHE A 292 -5.00 1.10 10.39
CA PHE A 292 -3.93 1.99 10.83
C PHE A 292 -2.59 1.36 10.51
N GLU A 293 -1.78 2.03 9.71
CA GLU A 293 -0.42 1.58 9.38
C GLU A 293 0.64 2.63 9.79
N PRO A 294 0.86 2.84 11.08
CA PRO A 294 1.85 3.77 11.57
C PRO A 294 3.26 3.17 11.55
N CYS A 295 4.27 4.03 11.45
CA CYS A 295 5.65 3.60 11.65
C CYS A 295 5.92 3.24 13.12
N ALA A 296 7.01 2.50 13.36
CA ALA A 296 7.37 2.03 14.71
C ALA A 296 7.71 3.16 15.72
N ALA A 297 7.91 4.38 15.24
CA ALA A 297 8.21 5.53 16.10
C ALA A 297 6.95 6.17 16.70
N VAL A 298 5.76 5.87 16.18
CA VAL A 298 4.49 6.41 16.70
C VAL A 298 4.23 5.86 18.08
N SER A 299 3.90 6.73 19.03
CA SER A 299 3.60 6.36 20.41
C SER A 299 2.20 5.75 20.57
N GLU A 300 1.97 5.03 21.68
CA GLU A 300 0.61 4.53 22.02
C GLU A 300 -0.38 5.68 22.23
N GLU A 301 0.07 6.82 22.75
CA GLU A 301 -0.75 8.00 22.98
C GLU A 301 -1.20 8.63 21.64
N ASP A 302 -0.27 8.73 20.67
CA ASP A 302 -0.58 9.23 19.34
C ASP A 302 -1.55 8.30 18.60
N LEU A 303 -1.38 6.97 18.75
CA LEU A 303 -2.34 6.00 18.20
C LEU A 303 -3.74 6.15 18.78
N LYS A 304 -3.84 6.30 20.11
CA LYS A 304 -5.13 6.52 20.79
C LYS A 304 -5.78 7.82 20.34
N SER A 305 -4.97 8.87 20.17
CA SER A 305 -5.44 10.17 19.66
C SER A 305 -5.93 10.07 18.23
N GLY A 306 -5.17 9.41 17.35
CA GLY A 306 -5.58 9.16 15.96
C GLY A 306 -6.84 8.30 15.87
N LEU A 307 -6.97 7.26 16.70
CA LEU A 307 -8.15 6.41 16.76
C LEU A 307 -9.40 7.21 17.18
N ALA A 308 -9.27 8.06 18.20
CA ALA A 308 -10.33 8.94 18.65
C ALA A 308 -10.75 9.95 17.55
N LEU A 309 -9.78 10.54 16.84
CA LEU A 309 -10.02 11.41 15.71
C LEU A 309 -10.84 10.71 14.62
N ILE A 310 -10.39 9.54 14.17
CA ILE A 310 -11.07 8.80 13.09
C ILE A 310 -12.50 8.40 13.51
N ARG A 311 -12.69 7.93 14.73
CA ARG A 311 -14.04 7.64 15.27
C ARG A 311 -14.93 8.89 15.31
N SER A 312 -14.38 10.03 15.70
CA SER A 312 -15.10 11.30 15.71
C SER A 312 -15.52 11.76 14.31
N LEU A 313 -14.63 11.64 13.32
CA LEU A 313 -14.88 12.09 11.93
C LEU A 313 -15.83 11.16 11.16
N TRP A 314 -15.72 9.85 11.40
CA TRP A 314 -16.42 8.85 10.57
C TRP A 314 -17.59 8.18 11.27
N GLY A 315 -17.79 8.46 12.56
CA GLY A 315 -18.83 7.89 13.41
C GLY A 315 -18.42 6.54 14.01
N GLU A 316 -18.94 6.24 15.19
CA GLU A 316 -18.90 4.90 15.77
C GLU A 316 -19.80 3.97 14.95
N ALA A 317 -19.42 2.70 14.85
CA ALA A 317 -20.16 1.65 14.15
C ALA A 317 -21.45 1.28 14.89
#